data_13d1755910e66e4dc94e0a9988b7d8a3
#
_entry.id   13d1755910e66e4dc94e0a9988b7d8a3
#
_cell.length_a   1.000
_cell.length_b   1.000
_cell.length_c   1.000
_cell.angle_alpha   90.00
_cell.angle_beta   90.00
_cell.angle_gamma   90.00
#
_symmetry.space_group_name_H-M   'P 1'
#
loop_
_entity.id
_entity.type
_entity.pdbx_description
1 polymer ?
#
loop_
_entity_poly.entity_id
_entity_poly.type
_entity_poly.pdbx_seq_one_letter_code
_entity_poly.pdbx_strand_id
1 'polypeptide(L)'
;MTTRRQALISVSDKTGITDLAKTMVRFGIELLSTGGTAKMLKDAGLQVTEIGDYTGFPEMLDGRVKTLHPKVHGGILARRDLETHRKALQDHDIPTIDIVVVNLYPFVQTIARPDCTLDDAIENIDIGGPTMVRAAAKNWQHVAVVTNPGGYAELIEELESANGAISQETRFRLAREAFSHTAAYDSAISNYLTASDINGEQQPFSDQANFNFTKVQTLRYGENPHQQAAFYRDPVPAAGSLSNYRQLQGKELSYNNIADSDAAWECVKTFDQP
;
A
#
# COMPACT_ATOMS: atom_id res chain seq x y z
N MET A 1 -8.81 6.99 32.26
CA MET A 1 -7.50 7.18 31.58
C MET A 1 -7.79 7.34 30.12
N THR A 2 -7.51 8.49 29.53
CA THR A 2 -7.60 8.69 28.08
C THR A 2 -6.61 7.73 27.42
N THR A 3 -7.12 6.81 26.60
CA THR A 3 -6.30 5.85 25.87
C THR A 3 -5.40 6.67 24.92
N ARG A 4 -4.10 6.58 25.11
CA ARG A 4 -3.10 7.17 24.18
C ARG A 4 -3.33 6.59 22.80
N ARG A 5 -3.56 7.43 21.81
CA ARG A 5 -3.70 7.04 20.41
C ARG A 5 -2.39 7.31 19.70
N GLN A 6 -1.92 6.36 18.90
CA GLN A 6 -0.64 6.49 18.21
C GLN A 6 -0.76 6.19 16.72
N ALA A 7 0.01 6.91 15.91
CA ALA A 7 0.19 6.66 14.49
C ALA A 7 1.66 6.35 14.19
N LEU A 8 1.92 5.24 13.52
CA LEU A 8 3.24 4.88 13.01
C LEU A 8 3.34 5.30 11.54
N ILE A 9 4.30 6.17 11.24
CA ILE A 9 4.51 6.74 9.91
C ILE A 9 5.90 6.38 9.40
N SER A 10 5.97 5.61 8.32
CA SER A 10 7.21 5.22 7.65
C SER A 10 6.98 5.22 6.15
N VAL A 11 7.34 6.31 5.48
CA VAL A 11 7.00 6.52 4.06
C VAL A 11 8.26 6.80 3.23
N SER A 12 8.35 6.18 2.05
CA SER A 12 9.34 6.48 1.03
C SER A 12 8.93 7.74 0.24
N ASP A 13 7.69 7.78 -0.24
CA ASP A 13 7.07 8.97 -0.84
C ASP A 13 6.54 9.91 0.26
N LYS A 14 7.08 11.12 0.30
CA LYS A 14 6.76 12.14 1.33
C LYS A 14 5.57 13.04 0.94
N THR A 15 4.97 12.83 -0.22
CA THR A 15 3.89 13.67 -0.74
C THR A 15 2.69 13.69 0.23
N GLY A 16 2.30 14.86 0.69
CA GLY A 16 1.11 15.08 1.51
C GLY A 16 1.17 14.57 2.96
N ILE A 17 2.23 13.85 3.37
CA ILE A 17 2.29 13.23 4.70
C ILE A 17 2.31 14.25 5.84
N THR A 18 2.88 15.42 5.63
CA THR A 18 2.95 16.47 6.65
C THR A 18 1.57 16.98 7.03
N ASP A 19 0.65 17.13 6.07
CA ASP A 19 -0.70 17.62 6.33
C ASP A 19 -1.54 16.55 7.06
N LEU A 20 -1.40 15.29 6.66
CA LEU A 20 -2.00 14.17 7.39
C LEU A 20 -1.48 14.09 8.83
N ALA A 21 -0.17 14.21 9.03
CA ALA A 21 0.44 14.18 10.37
C ALA A 21 -0.03 15.34 11.25
N LYS A 22 -0.12 16.57 10.69
CA LYS A 22 -0.69 17.73 11.40
C LYS A 22 -2.14 17.50 11.82
N THR A 23 -2.93 16.90 10.93
CA THR A 23 -4.32 16.56 11.25
C THR A 23 -4.40 15.54 12.39
N MET A 24 -3.59 14.47 12.34
CA MET A 24 -3.52 13.50 13.42
C MET A 24 -3.18 14.15 14.78
N VAL A 25 -2.18 15.02 14.81
CA VAL A 25 -1.76 15.72 16.04
C VAL A 25 -2.88 16.62 16.58
N ARG A 26 -3.64 17.32 15.73
CA ARG A 26 -4.81 18.12 16.14
C ARG A 26 -5.85 17.29 16.91
N PHE A 27 -5.97 16.02 16.60
CA PHE A 27 -6.87 15.08 17.27
C PHE A 27 -6.20 14.26 18.39
N GLY A 28 -5.02 14.71 18.87
CA GLY A 28 -4.33 14.10 20.01
C GLY A 28 -3.70 12.74 19.69
N ILE A 29 -3.39 12.45 18.43
CA ILE A 29 -2.71 11.24 18.01
C ILE A 29 -1.21 11.49 18.04
N GLU A 30 -0.47 10.73 18.85
CA GLU A 30 0.99 10.80 18.96
C GLU A 30 1.65 10.16 17.74
N LEU A 31 2.75 10.75 17.26
CA LEU A 31 3.45 10.28 16.08
C LEU A 31 4.67 9.44 16.43
N LEU A 32 4.73 8.23 15.89
CA LEU A 32 5.92 7.38 15.86
C LEU A 32 6.45 7.36 14.42
N SER A 33 7.78 7.48 14.25
CA SER A 33 8.34 7.45 12.89
C SER A 33 9.80 6.99 12.87
N THR A 34 10.34 6.80 11.69
CA THR A 34 11.70 6.31 11.45
C THR A 34 12.48 7.25 10.54
N GLY A 35 13.79 7.33 10.72
CA GLY A 35 14.77 7.89 9.79
C GLY A 35 14.36 9.24 9.17
N GLY A 36 14.44 9.33 7.84
CA GLY A 36 14.16 10.56 7.10
C GLY A 36 12.71 11.06 7.23
N THR A 37 11.72 10.18 7.47
CA THR A 37 10.35 10.61 7.75
C THR A 37 10.24 11.31 9.11
N ALA A 38 10.85 10.77 10.15
CA ALA A 38 10.87 11.37 11.47
C ALA A 38 11.53 12.77 11.43
N LYS A 39 12.68 12.86 10.76
CA LYS A 39 13.38 14.14 10.58
C LYS A 39 12.49 15.17 9.89
N MET A 40 11.90 14.83 8.75
CA MET A 40 11.05 15.76 8.00
C MET A 40 9.84 16.25 8.82
N LEU A 41 9.19 15.37 9.57
CA LEU A 41 8.06 15.75 10.43
C LEU A 41 8.49 16.65 11.59
N LYS A 42 9.67 16.40 12.20
CA LYS A 42 10.27 17.28 13.22
C LYS A 42 10.63 18.65 12.63
N ASP A 43 11.22 18.69 11.44
CA ASP A 43 11.55 19.93 10.72
C ASP A 43 10.29 20.75 10.38
N ALA A 44 9.13 20.09 10.23
CA ALA A 44 7.82 20.72 10.07
C ALA A 44 7.18 21.18 11.42
N GLY A 45 7.91 21.08 12.52
CA GLY A 45 7.47 21.53 13.86
C GLY A 45 6.60 20.53 14.63
N LEU A 46 6.52 19.27 14.18
CA LEU A 46 5.74 18.23 14.85
C LEU A 46 6.57 17.48 15.91
N GLN A 47 5.91 17.10 17.01
CA GLN A 47 6.53 16.21 17.99
C GLN A 47 6.43 14.77 17.47
N VAL A 48 7.59 14.12 17.32
CA VAL A 48 7.70 12.75 16.81
C VAL A 48 8.62 11.95 17.70
N THR A 49 8.15 10.82 18.17
CA THR A 49 8.98 9.80 18.84
C THR A 49 9.62 8.90 17.80
N GLU A 50 10.92 8.79 17.81
CA GLU A 50 11.62 7.85 16.92
C GLU A 50 11.44 6.41 17.39
N ILE A 51 11.40 5.47 16.45
CA ILE A 51 11.17 4.06 16.76
C ILE A 51 12.27 3.49 17.67
N GLY A 52 13.50 3.95 17.56
CA GLY A 52 14.60 3.57 18.47
C GLY A 52 14.29 3.95 19.91
N ASP A 53 13.82 5.17 20.14
CA ASP A 53 13.42 5.64 21.47
C ASP A 53 12.17 4.91 21.99
N TYR A 54 11.19 4.68 21.09
CA TYR A 54 9.96 3.95 21.42
C TYR A 54 10.21 2.52 21.84
N THR A 55 11.08 1.81 21.14
CA THR A 55 11.41 0.41 21.41
C THR A 55 12.46 0.24 22.49
N GLY A 56 13.31 1.25 22.71
CA GLY A 56 14.53 1.16 23.50
C GLY A 56 15.62 0.33 22.82
N PHE A 57 15.50 0.09 21.50
CA PHE A 57 16.42 -0.73 20.73
C PHE A 57 16.97 0.07 19.55
N PRO A 58 18.29 0.15 19.36
CA PRO A 58 18.89 0.93 18.27
C PRO A 58 18.59 0.30 16.90
N GLU A 59 18.59 1.15 15.88
CA GLU A 59 18.64 0.71 14.50
C GLU A 59 19.93 -0.07 14.22
N MET A 60 19.86 -1.20 13.55
CA MET A 60 20.99 -2.08 13.29
C MET A 60 21.05 -2.49 11.81
N LEU A 61 22.23 -2.99 11.41
CA LEU A 61 22.48 -3.54 10.08
C LEU A 61 22.12 -2.54 8.98
N ASP A 62 22.62 -1.32 9.11
CA ASP A 62 22.40 -0.20 8.16
C ASP A 62 20.91 0.08 7.88
N GLY A 63 20.06 -0.12 8.91
CA GLY A 63 18.63 0.12 8.83
C GLY A 63 17.77 -1.07 8.42
N ARG A 64 18.34 -2.22 8.15
CA ARG A 64 17.58 -3.44 7.82
C ARG A 64 16.74 -3.92 9.00
N VAL A 65 17.15 -3.65 10.25
CA VAL A 65 16.40 -3.95 11.47
C VAL A 65 16.10 -2.64 12.20
N LYS A 66 14.83 -2.24 12.15
CA LYS A 66 14.35 -0.97 12.67
C LYS A 66 12.98 -1.13 13.35
N THR A 67 12.01 -1.59 12.59
CA THR A 67 10.60 -1.76 13.02
C THR A 67 10.23 -3.20 13.34
N LEU A 68 11.11 -4.16 13.06
CA LEU A 68 10.92 -5.58 13.37
C LEU A 68 11.14 -5.83 14.86
N HIS A 69 10.23 -5.32 15.70
CA HIS A 69 10.33 -5.38 17.14
C HIS A 69 8.99 -5.77 17.78
N PRO A 70 8.96 -6.64 18.82
CA PRO A 70 7.71 -7.04 19.48
C PRO A 70 6.87 -5.88 19.98
N LYS A 71 7.47 -4.79 20.45
CA LYS A 71 6.75 -3.61 20.92
C LYS A 71 5.97 -2.91 19.81
N VAL A 72 6.52 -2.85 18.60
CA VAL A 72 5.83 -2.30 17.41
C VAL A 72 4.70 -3.23 16.98
N HIS A 73 5.02 -4.49 16.73
CA HIS A 73 4.04 -5.46 16.21
C HIS A 73 2.99 -5.86 17.25
N GLY A 74 3.33 -5.87 18.53
CA GLY A 74 2.37 -6.04 19.62
C GLY A 74 1.35 -4.92 19.66
N GLY A 75 1.80 -3.65 19.54
CA GLY A 75 0.92 -2.47 19.48
C GLY A 75 -0.03 -2.48 18.29
N ILE A 76 0.41 -3.04 17.14
CA ILE A 76 -0.41 -3.17 15.92
C ILE A 76 -1.36 -4.37 15.98
N LEU A 77 -0.87 -5.55 16.39
CA LEU A 77 -1.59 -6.83 16.25
C LEU A 77 -2.55 -7.16 17.38
N ALA A 78 -2.46 -6.45 18.52
CA ALA A 78 -3.28 -6.74 19.67
C ALA A 78 -4.78 -6.55 19.39
N ARG A 79 -5.55 -7.59 19.60
CA ARG A 79 -7.02 -7.54 19.61
C ARG A 79 -7.48 -6.92 20.92
N ARG A 80 -8.04 -5.72 20.81
CA ARG A 80 -8.42 -4.88 21.98
C ARG A 80 -9.71 -5.33 22.65
N ASP A 81 -10.48 -6.20 21.99
CA ASP A 81 -11.65 -6.88 22.52
C ASP A 81 -11.29 -8.07 23.42
N LEU A 82 -10.06 -8.61 23.35
CA LEU A 82 -9.59 -9.73 24.15
C LEU A 82 -8.84 -9.25 25.40
N GLU A 83 -9.30 -9.69 26.58
CA GLU A 83 -8.69 -9.38 27.87
C GLU A 83 -7.23 -9.86 27.94
N THR A 84 -6.97 -11.08 27.44
CA THR A 84 -5.62 -11.67 27.42
C THR A 84 -4.63 -10.80 26.64
N HIS A 85 -5.07 -10.20 25.52
CA HIS A 85 -4.21 -9.30 24.73
C HIS A 85 -3.99 -7.96 25.45
N ARG A 86 -5.04 -7.38 26.05
CA ARG A 86 -4.91 -6.14 26.83
C ARG A 86 -3.95 -6.32 28.00
N LYS A 87 -4.07 -7.46 28.71
CA LYS A 87 -3.17 -7.79 29.80
C LYS A 87 -1.73 -7.94 29.32
N ALA A 88 -1.50 -8.65 28.22
CA ALA A 88 -0.15 -8.81 27.66
C ALA A 88 0.48 -7.46 27.28
N LEU A 89 -0.30 -6.53 26.68
CA LEU A 89 0.20 -5.18 26.39
C LEU A 89 0.59 -4.42 27.66
N GLN A 90 -0.22 -4.54 28.73
CA GLN A 90 0.07 -3.90 30.02
C GLN A 90 1.31 -4.50 30.69
N ASP A 91 1.40 -5.84 30.73
CA ASP A 91 2.52 -6.54 31.38
C ASP A 91 3.87 -6.21 30.72
N HIS A 92 3.86 -5.80 29.44
CA HIS A 92 5.05 -5.45 28.66
C HIS A 92 5.19 -3.94 28.33
N ASP A 93 4.36 -3.09 28.88
CA ASP A 93 4.33 -1.66 28.63
C ASP A 93 4.31 -1.34 27.10
N ILE A 94 3.37 -1.94 26.39
CA ILE A 94 3.18 -1.77 24.95
C ILE A 94 1.92 -0.95 24.69
N PRO A 95 2.05 0.35 24.28
CA PRO A 95 0.92 1.14 23.84
C PRO A 95 0.33 0.61 22.52
N THR A 96 -0.96 0.84 22.31
CA THR A 96 -1.62 0.48 21.03
C THR A 96 -1.27 1.47 19.94
N ILE A 97 -1.09 0.94 18.71
CA ILE A 97 -0.93 1.74 17.48
C ILE A 97 -2.25 1.68 16.72
N ASP A 98 -2.86 2.84 16.44
CA ASP A 98 -4.20 2.97 15.86
C ASP A 98 -4.18 3.20 14.36
N ILE A 99 -3.10 3.83 13.87
CA ILE A 99 -2.93 4.18 12.47
C ILE A 99 -1.52 3.78 12.04
N VAL A 100 -1.41 3.15 10.88
CA VAL A 100 -0.14 2.79 10.23
C VAL A 100 -0.12 3.41 8.84
N VAL A 101 0.84 4.28 8.58
CA VAL A 101 1.04 4.90 7.26
C VAL A 101 2.40 4.47 6.75
N VAL A 102 2.40 3.61 5.74
CA VAL A 102 3.62 3.01 5.21
C VAL A 102 3.57 2.96 3.69
N ASN A 103 4.52 3.62 3.04
CA ASN A 103 4.79 3.35 1.62
C ASN A 103 6.02 2.46 1.52
N LEU A 104 5.93 1.42 0.70
CA LEU A 104 7.03 0.50 0.46
C LEU A 104 8.14 1.16 -0.37
N TYR A 105 9.33 0.60 -0.34
CA TYR A 105 10.40 1.02 -1.23
C TYR A 105 9.99 0.83 -2.69
N PRO A 106 10.42 1.73 -3.59
CA PRO A 106 9.95 1.76 -4.98
C PRO A 106 10.64 0.69 -5.84
N PHE A 107 10.46 -0.61 -5.52
CA PHE A 107 11.10 -1.74 -6.18
C PHE A 107 10.90 -1.73 -7.71
N VAL A 108 9.66 -1.53 -8.17
CA VAL A 108 9.34 -1.50 -9.61
C VAL A 108 10.08 -0.37 -10.33
N GLN A 109 10.19 0.82 -9.73
CA GLN A 109 10.93 1.94 -10.29
C GLN A 109 12.45 1.68 -10.27
N THR A 110 12.93 0.96 -9.25
CA THR A 110 14.35 0.57 -9.17
C THR A 110 14.74 -0.37 -10.30
N ILE A 111 13.99 -1.45 -10.50
CA ILE A 111 14.28 -2.43 -11.56
C ILE A 111 14.00 -1.91 -12.97
N ALA A 112 13.24 -0.81 -13.11
CA ALA A 112 13.00 -0.17 -14.41
C ALA A 112 14.19 0.70 -14.89
N ARG A 113 15.17 0.97 -14.03
CA ARG A 113 16.36 1.73 -14.42
C ARG A 113 17.28 0.87 -15.30
N PRO A 114 17.81 1.43 -16.41
CA PRO A 114 18.68 0.67 -17.32
C PRO A 114 20.00 0.19 -16.68
N ASP A 115 20.45 0.85 -15.63
CA ASP A 115 21.68 0.59 -14.89
C ASP A 115 21.46 -0.20 -13.58
N CYS A 116 20.25 -0.72 -13.36
CA CYS A 116 19.93 -1.48 -12.15
C CYS A 116 20.67 -2.82 -12.15
N THR A 117 21.47 -3.04 -11.12
CA THR A 117 22.11 -4.33 -10.86
C THR A 117 21.21 -5.25 -10.04
N LEU A 118 21.52 -6.55 -9.99
CA LEU A 118 20.82 -7.49 -9.12
C LEU A 118 20.95 -7.09 -7.65
N ASP A 119 22.13 -6.63 -7.23
CA ASP A 119 22.37 -6.16 -5.85
C ASP A 119 21.51 -4.93 -5.53
N ASP A 120 21.40 -3.97 -6.46
CA ASP A 120 20.51 -2.81 -6.30
C ASP A 120 19.04 -3.24 -6.14
N ALA A 121 18.61 -4.20 -6.95
CA ALA A 121 17.25 -4.72 -6.87
C ALA A 121 16.99 -5.39 -5.51
N ILE A 122 17.90 -6.26 -5.06
CA ILE A 122 17.78 -6.97 -3.77
C ILE A 122 17.79 -5.98 -2.60
N GLU A 123 18.67 -4.97 -2.60
CA GLU A 123 18.76 -3.99 -1.52
C GLU A 123 17.50 -3.09 -1.43
N ASN A 124 16.76 -2.96 -2.53
CA ASN A 124 15.49 -2.23 -2.56
C ASN A 124 14.25 -3.12 -2.26
N ILE A 125 14.44 -4.35 -1.79
CA ILE A 125 13.35 -5.16 -1.26
C ILE A 125 13.07 -4.71 0.18
N ASP A 126 11.88 -4.14 0.40
CA ASP A 126 11.43 -3.71 1.72
C ASP A 126 10.94 -4.91 2.54
N ILE A 127 11.52 -5.10 3.72
CA ILE A 127 11.12 -6.16 4.68
C ILE A 127 10.21 -5.59 5.75
N GLY A 128 10.60 -4.47 6.36
CA GLY A 128 9.89 -3.88 7.50
C GLY A 128 8.53 -3.31 7.13
N GLY A 129 8.44 -2.63 5.98
CA GLY A 129 7.20 -2.04 5.48
C GLY A 129 6.09 -3.07 5.28
N PRO A 130 6.29 -4.11 4.46
CA PRO A 130 5.28 -5.15 4.25
C PRO A 130 4.83 -5.85 5.53
N THR A 131 5.72 -6.08 6.48
CA THR A 131 5.35 -6.72 7.76
C THR A 131 4.41 -5.83 8.59
N MET A 132 4.67 -4.52 8.66
CA MET A 132 3.79 -3.56 9.35
C MET A 132 2.45 -3.43 8.64
N VAL A 133 2.45 -3.30 7.31
CA VAL A 133 1.25 -3.20 6.48
C VAL A 133 0.35 -4.42 6.67
N ARG A 134 0.91 -5.62 6.56
CA ARG A 134 0.17 -6.88 6.74
C ARG A 134 -0.36 -7.07 8.15
N ALA A 135 0.43 -6.69 9.18
CA ALA A 135 0.01 -6.74 10.57
C ALA A 135 -1.19 -5.82 10.84
N ALA A 136 -1.13 -4.57 10.36
CA ALA A 136 -2.19 -3.60 10.50
C ALA A 136 -3.46 -4.00 9.73
N ALA A 137 -3.31 -4.45 8.48
CA ALA A 137 -4.42 -4.93 7.66
C ALA A 137 -5.12 -6.16 8.28
N LYS A 138 -4.36 -7.08 8.87
CA LYS A 138 -4.92 -8.24 9.60
C LYS A 138 -5.76 -7.79 10.79
N ASN A 139 -5.36 -6.72 11.47
CA ASN A 139 -6.05 -6.19 12.65
C ASN A 139 -6.94 -4.98 12.31
N TRP A 140 -7.52 -4.93 11.13
CA TRP A 140 -8.31 -3.81 10.60
C TRP A 140 -9.46 -3.34 11.51
N GLN A 141 -10.01 -4.22 12.33
CA GLN A 141 -11.04 -3.85 13.30
C GLN A 141 -10.58 -2.78 14.29
N HIS A 142 -9.27 -2.72 14.54
CA HIS A 142 -8.66 -1.83 15.52
C HIS A 142 -7.66 -0.84 14.94
N VAL A 143 -7.14 -1.10 13.74
CA VAL A 143 -6.05 -0.33 13.11
C VAL A 143 -6.42 0.09 11.69
N ALA A 144 -6.21 1.37 11.37
CA ALA A 144 -6.27 1.86 10.00
C ALA A 144 -4.87 1.74 9.36
N VAL A 145 -4.78 1.28 8.11
CA VAL A 145 -3.52 1.17 7.37
C VAL A 145 -3.60 1.89 6.03
N VAL A 146 -2.70 2.83 5.78
CA VAL A 146 -2.65 3.59 4.52
C VAL A 146 -1.31 3.32 3.84
N THR A 147 -1.38 2.87 2.58
CA THR A 147 -0.19 2.43 1.84
C THR A 147 0.23 3.40 0.73
N ASN A 148 -0.59 4.43 0.45
CA ASN A 148 -0.32 5.31 -0.67
C ASN A 148 -0.79 6.75 -0.39
N PRO A 149 -0.08 7.80 -0.87
CA PRO A 149 -0.44 9.20 -0.67
C PRO A 149 -1.83 9.59 -1.20
N GLY A 150 -2.34 8.89 -2.24
CA GLY A 150 -3.67 9.14 -2.79
C GLY A 150 -4.82 8.96 -1.80
N GLY A 151 -4.61 8.19 -0.72
CA GLY A 151 -5.60 7.99 0.34
C GLY A 151 -5.57 9.03 1.46
N TYR A 152 -4.59 9.96 1.48
CA TYR A 152 -4.43 10.87 2.61
C TYR A 152 -5.55 11.90 2.72
N ALA A 153 -5.99 12.47 1.61
CA ALA A 153 -7.05 13.49 1.60
C ALA A 153 -8.36 12.94 2.19
N GLU A 154 -8.78 11.75 1.76
CA GLU A 154 -9.99 11.10 2.28
C GLU A 154 -9.88 10.80 3.78
N LEU A 155 -8.71 10.33 4.23
CA LEU A 155 -8.47 10.08 5.65
C LEU A 155 -8.48 11.37 6.48
N ILE A 156 -7.94 12.48 5.95
CA ILE A 156 -8.00 13.79 6.58
C ILE A 156 -9.45 14.24 6.74
N GLU A 157 -10.26 14.17 5.69
CA GLU A 157 -11.69 14.52 5.71
C GLU A 157 -12.47 13.70 6.73
N GLU A 158 -12.19 12.40 6.82
CA GLU A 158 -12.85 11.54 7.80
C GLU A 158 -12.42 11.87 9.24
N LEU A 159 -11.13 12.07 9.49
CA LEU A 159 -10.64 12.51 10.80
C LEU A 159 -11.27 13.83 11.25
N GLU A 160 -11.44 14.78 10.33
CA GLU A 160 -12.06 16.08 10.61
C GLU A 160 -13.55 15.96 10.87
N SER A 161 -14.29 15.23 10.04
CA SER A 161 -15.75 15.08 10.16
C SER A 161 -16.17 14.21 11.36
N ALA A 162 -15.34 13.21 11.71
CA ALA A 162 -15.61 12.25 12.79
C ALA A 162 -14.86 12.57 14.09
N ASN A 163 -14.36 13.81 14.27
CA ASN A 163 -13.63 14.23 15.47
C ASN A 163 -12.45 13.30 15.82
N GLY A 164 -11.67 12.94 14.82
CA GLY A 164 -10.48 12.09 14.94
C GLY A 164 -10.77 10.58 14.91
N ALA A 165 -12.02 10.16 14.75
CA ALA A 165 -12.36 8.74 14.59
C ALA A 165 -12.20 8.30 13.13
N ILE A 166 -12.04 6.99 12.93
CA ILE A 166 -12.04 6.33 11.61
C ILE A 166 -13.07 5.21 11.66
N SER A 167 -13.96 5.15 10.68
CA SER A 167 -15.04 4.16 10.62
C SER A 167 -14.50 2.73 10.39
N GLN A 168 -15.33 1.74 10.68
CA GLN A 168 -14.98 0.36 10.37
C GLN A 168 -14.95 0.09 8.86
N GLU A 169 -15.84 0.73 8.13
CA GLU A 169 -15.93 0.67 6.68
C GLU A 169 -14.63 1.15 6.04
N THR A 170 -14.12 2.30 6.46
CA THR A 170 -12.83 2.83 5.98
C THR A 170 -11.68 1.92 6.36
N ARG A 171 -11.59 1.45 7.62
CA ARG A 171 -10.53 0.52 8.02
C ARG A 171 -10.54 -0.77 7.21
N PHE A 172 -11.72 -1.34 6.93
CA PHE A 172 -11.82 -2.56 6.12
C PHE A 172 -11.44 -2.31 4.65
N ARG A 173 -11.87 -1.18 4.06
CA ARG A 173 -11.46 -0.76 2.71
C ARG A 173 -9.95 -0.63 2.61
N LEU A 174 -9.33 0.11 3.52
CA LEU A 174 -7.88 0.28 3.59
C LEU A 174 -7.12 -1.04 3.78
N ALA A 175 -7.66 -1.97 4.57
CA ALA A 175 -7.05 -3.29 4.74
C ALA A 175 -7.06 -4.12 3.44
N ARG A 176 -8.14 -4.04 2.66
CA ARG A 176 -8.21 -4.69 1.34
C ARG A 176 -7.18 -4.10 0.38
N GLU A 177 -7.06 -2.77 0.35
CA GLU A 177 -6.07 -2.06 -0.46
C GLU A 177 -4.65 -2.44 -0.05
N ALA A 178 -4.38 -2.52 1.25
CA ALA A 178 -3.09 -2.91 1.80
C ALA A 178 -2.67 -4.33 1.39
N PHE A 179 -3.57 -5.30 1.44
CA PHE A 179 -3.26 -6.66 0.97
C PHE A 179 -3.08 -6.72 -0.55
N SER A 180 -3.87 -5.97 -1.31
CA SER A 180 -3.66 -5.86 -2.77
C SER A 180 -2.31 -5.22 -3.09
N HIS A 181 -1.90 -4.20 -2.33
CA HIS A 181 -0.61 -3.53 -2.49
C HIS A 181 0.56 -4.47 -2.20
N THR A 182 0.53 -5.23 -1.08
CA THR A 182 1.60 -6.17 -0.76
C THR A 182 1.64 -7.35 -1.73
N ALA A 183 0.50 -7.84 -2.23
CA ALA A 183 0.45 -8.87 -3.24
C ALA A 183 1.08 -8.43 -4.56
N ALA A 184 0.79 -7.21 -5.01
CA ALA A 184 1.40 -6.65 -6.23
C ALA A 184 2.91 -6.42 -6.06
N TYR A 185 3.34 -5.99 -4.87
CA TYR A 185 4.75 -5.81 -4.52
C TYR A 185 5.52 -7.13 -4.57
N ASP A 186 5.03 -8.17 -3.89
CA ASP A 186 5.64 -9.50 -3.88
C ASP A 186 5.65 -10.14 -5.28
N SER A 187 4.58 -9.91 -6.06
CA SER A 187 4.50 -10.38 -7.46
C SER A 187 5.58 -9.76 -8.35
N ALA A 188 5.85 -8.46 -8.17
CA ALA A 188 6.90 -7.77 -8.93
C ALA A 188 8.29 -8.32 -8.57
N ILE A 189 8.56 -8.55 -7.29
CA ILE A 189 9.81 -9.17 -6.82
C ILE A 189 9.95 -10.58 -7.39
N SER A 190 8.91 -11.39 -7.27
CA SER A 190 8.91 -12.77 -7.77
C SER A 190 9.13 -12.83 -9.28
N ASN A 191 8.45 -12.00 -10.06
CA ASN A 191 8.61 -11.94 -11.51
C ASN A 191 10.04 -11.54 -11.90
N TYR A 192 10.63 -10.58 -11.20
CA TYR A 192 12.01 -10.15 -11.48
C TYR A 192 13.02 -11.23 -11.12
N LEU A 193 12.97 -11.78 -9.92
CA LEU A 193 13.96 -12.75 -9.44
C LEU A 193 13.88 -14.09 -10.17
N THR A 194 12.67 -14.55 -10.55
CA THR A 194 12.51 -15.81 -11.28
C THR A 194 12.86 -15.70 -12.77
N ALA A 195 13.06 -14.48 -13.27
CA ALA A 195 13.61 -14.22 -14.60
C ALA A 195 15.11 -13.93 -14.57
N SER A 196 15.72 -13.76 -13.38
CA SER A 196 17.14 -13.41 -13.24
C SER A 196 17.99 -14.65 -12.94
N ASP A 197 19.17 -14.73 -13.51
CA ASP A 197 20.20 -15.63 -13.02
C ASP A 197 20.99 -15.00 -11.86
N ILE A 198 21.95 -15.76 -11.30
CA ILE A 198 22.78 -15.30 -10.16
C ILE A 198 23.69 -14.10 -10.51
N ASN A 199 23.93 -13.84 -11.77
CA ASN A 199 24.72 -12.70 -12.25
C ASN A 199 23.84 -11.49 -12.58
N GLY A 200 22.51 -11.62 -12.46
CA GLY A 200 21.52 -10.59 -12.79
C GLY A 200 21.14 -10.53 -14.26
N GLU A 201 21.56 -11.51 -15.06
CA GLU A 201 21.14 -11.60 -16.46
C GLU A 201 19.67 -12.02 -16.55
N GLN A 202 18.86 -11.21 -17.26
CA GLN A 202 17.44 -11.47 -17.43
C GLN A 202 17.20 -12.51 -18.50
N GLN A 203 16.45 -13.54 -18.14
CA GLN A 203 15.98 -14.57 -19.08
C GLN A 203 14.69 -14.12 -19.77
N PRO A 204 14.45 -14.54 -21.03
CA PRO A 204 13.24 -14.18 -21.76
C PRO A 204 11.93 -14.64 -21.11
N PHE A 205 12.00 -15.70 -20.32
CA PHE A 205 10.85 -16.29 -19.63
C PHE A 205 11.22 -16.53 -18.16
N SER A 206 10.38 -16.01 -17.26
CA SER A 206 10.49 -16.29 -15.83
C SER A 206 9.98 -17.69 -15.51
N ASP A 207 10.55 -18.34 -14.49
CA ASP A 207 10.05 -19.63 -14.00
C ASP A 207 8.62 -19.52 -13.42
N GLN A 208 8.22 -18.33 -12.97
CA GLN A 208 6.89 -18.03 -12.48
C GLN A 208 6.42 -16.68 -13.00
N ALA A 209 5.22 -16.63 -13.56
CA ALA A 209 4.56 -15.41 -14.01
C ALA A 209 3.40 -15.06 -13.09
N ASN A 210 3.46 -13.90 -12.44
CA ASN A 210 2.41 -13.37 -11.59
C ASN A 210 1.76 -12.16 -12.29
N PHE A 211 0.45 -12.18 -12.38
CA PHE A 211 -0.34 -11.11 -13.00
C PHE A 211 -1.27 -10.47 -11.96
N ASN A 212 -1.28 -9.14 -11.92
CA ASN A 212 -2.16 -8.38 -11.06
C ASN A 212 -3.06 -7.50 -11.91
N PHE A 213 -4.36 -7.64 -11.75
CA PHE A 213 -5.33 -6.84 -12.49
C PHE A 213 -6.24 -6.08 -11.53
N THR A 214 -6.52 -4.82 -11.86
CA THR A 214 -7.46 -4.00 -11.10
C THR A 214 -8.79 -3.92 -11.84
N LYS A 215 -9.90 -4.19 -11.12
CA LYS A 215 -11.23 -4.07 -11.70
C LYS A 215 -11.54 -2.61 -12.03
N VAL A 216 -11.83 -2.34 -13.30
CA VAL A 216 -12.26 -1.03 -13.79
C VAL A 216 -13.75 -0.85 -13.56
N GLN A 217 -14.54 -1.84 -13.99
CA GLN A 217 -16.00 -1.79 -13.85
C GLN A 217 -16.63 -3.18 -13.89
N THR A 218 -17.83 -3.28 -13.36
CA THR A 218 -18.73 -4.40 -13.61
C THR A 218 -19.46 -4.12 -14.93
N LEU A 219 -19.51 -5.08 -15.82
CA LEU A 219 -20.17 -4.93 -17.12
C LEU A 219 -21.67 -5.21 -16.99
N ARG A 220 -22.44 -4.69 -17.93
CA ARG A 220 -23.89 -4.87 -17.96
C ARG A 220 -24.31 -6.34 -18.06
N TYR A 221 -23.58 -7.16 -18.83
CA TYR A 221 -23.67 -8.61 -18.94
C TYR A 221 -22.41 -9.17 -19.63
N GLY A 222 -22.23 -10.48 -19.62
CA GLY A 222 -21.13 -11.17 -20.27
C GLY A 222 -21.31 -11.30 -21.78
N GLU A 223 -20.85 -12.42 -22.37
CA GLU A 223 -21.09 -12.77 -23.78
C GLU A 223 -22.59 -12.94 -24.04
N ASN A 224 -23.29 -13.58 -23.10
CA ASN A 224 -24.74 -13.78 -23.14
C ASN A 224 -25.45 -12.99 -22.02
N PRO A 225 -26.72 -12.58 -22.20
CA PRO A 225 -27.44 -11.71 -21.28
C PRO A 225 -27.59 -12.23 -19.85
N HIS A 226 -27.53 -13.54 -19.63
CA HIS A 226 -27.65 -14.18 -18.32
C HIS A 226 -26.30 -14.28 -17.57
N GLN A 227 -25.18 -13.96 -18.22
CA GLN A 227 -23.84 -14.02 -17.64
C GLN A 227 -23.46 -12.71 -16.98
N GLN A 228 -22.69 -12.81 -15.89
CA GLN A 228 -22.03 -11.66 -15.28
C GLN A 228 -20.62 -11.50 -15.85
N ALA A 229 -20.15 -10.27 -15.98
CA ALA A 229 -18.80 -9.97 -16.41
C ALA A 229 -18.25 -8.72 -15.72
N ALA A 230 -16.93 -8.62 -15.67
CA ALA A 230 -16.22 -7.44 -15.18
C ALA A 230 -15.00 -7.18 -16.07
N PHE A 231 -14.66 -5.92 -16.21
CA PHE A 231 -13.49 -5.46 -16.94
C PHE A 231 -12.36 -5.13 -15.98
N TYR A 232 -11.20 -5.69 -16.25
CA TYR A 232 -9.97 -5.49 -15.48
C TYR A 232 -8.89 -4.88 -16.36
N ARG A 233 -7.95 -4.17 -15.75
CA ARG A 233 -6.77 -3.63 -16.44
C ARG A 233 -5.50 -3.93 -15.69
N ASP A 234 -4.38 -3.94 -16.40
CA ASP A 234 -3.05 -3.95 -15.83
C ASP A 234 -2.80 -2.68 -14.97
N PRO A 235 -1.93 -2.76 -13.94
CA PRO A 235 -1.51 -1.59 -13.19
C PRO A 235 -0.83 -0.51 -14.06
N VAL A 236 -0.10 -0.95 -15.09
CA VAL A 236 0.55 -0.11 -16.10
C VAL A 236 0.07 -0.53 -17.48
N PRO A 237 -1.13 -0.08 -17.91
CA PRO A 237 -1.67 -0.48 -19.19
C PRO A 237 -0.87 0.11 -20.35
N ALA A 238 -0.70 -0.67 -21.41
CA ALA A 238 0.00 -0.23 -22.59
C ALA A 238 -0.67 1.03 -23.20
N ALA A 239 0.14 1.95 -23.72
CA ALA A 239 -0.36 3.13 -24.40
C ALA A 239 -1.25 2.72 -25.58
N GLY A 240 -2.42 3.36 -25.70
CA GLY A 240 -3.39 3.06 -26.75
C GLY A 240 -4.11 1.72 -26.58
N SER A 241 -4.02 1.04 -25.43
CA SER A 241 -4.86 -0.10 -25.13
C SER A 241 -6.28 0.32 -24.78
N LEU A 242 -7.26 -0.55 -25.06
CA LEU A 242 -8.66 -0.28 -24.72
C LEU A 242 -8.86 -0.13 -23.19
N SER A 243 -7.98 -0.66 -22.37
CA SER A 243 -8.06 -0.51 -20.91
C SER A 243 -7.88 0.94 -20.42
N ASN A 244 -7.43 1.85 -21.28
CA ASN A 244 -7.31 3.28 -21.02
C ASN A 244 -8.45 4.13 -21.59
N TYR A 245 -9.54 3.53 -22.10
CA TYR A 245 -10.64 4.27 -22.67
C TYR A 245 -11.36 5.15 -21.63
N ARG A 246 -12.00 6.20 -22.13
CA ARG A 246 -12.95 7.00 -21.38
C ARG A 246 -14.30 7.01 -22.09
N GLN A 247 -15.30 6.45 -21.45
CA GLN A 247 -16.67 6.55 -21.97
C GLN A 247 -17.22 7.94 -21.74
N LEU A 248 -17.60 8.63 -22.82
CA LEU A 248 -18.11 9.99 -22.75
C LEU A 248 -19.62 10.06 -22.55
N GLN A 249 -20.36 9.06 -23.06
CA GLN A 249 -21.82 8.99 -22.97
C GLN A 249 -22.31 7.57 -23.22
N GLY A 250 -23.60 7.34 -23.02
CA GLY A 250 -24.27 6.08 -23.31
C GLY A 250 -24.42 5.19 -22.10
N LYS A 251 -24.95 3.99 -22.33
CA LYS A 251 -25.15 2.96 -21.31
C LYS A 251 -23.83 2.28 -20.97
N GLU A 252 -23.78 1.64 -19.79
CA GLU A 252 -22.69 0.75 -19.40
C GLU A 252 -22.40 -0.28 -20.50
N LEU A 253 -21.12 -0.57 -20.72
CA LEU A 253 -20.70 -1.51 -21.76
C LEU A 253 -21.02 -2.96 -21.34
N SER A 254 -21.28 -3.81 -22.33
CA SER A 254 -21.29 -5.25 -22.19
C SER A 254 -19.91 -5.83 -22.55
N TYR A 255 -19.73 -7.11 -22.29
CA TYR A 255 -18.56 -7.86 -22.75
C TYR A 255 -18.35 -7.70 -24.27
N ASN A 256 -19.42 -7.92 -25.07
CA ASN A 256 -19.34 -7.82 -26.52
C ASN A 256 -18.93 -6.42 -26.97
N ASN A 257 -19.44 -5.35 -26.34
CA ASN A 257 -19.02 -3.99 -26.71
C ASN A 257 -17.52 -3.78 -26.51
N ILE A 258 -16.93 -4.33 -25.45
CA ILE A 258 -15.49 -4.22 -25.18
C ILE A 258 -14.71 -5.08 -26.18
N ALA A 259 -15.12 -6.35 -26.39
CA ALA A 259 -14.44 -7.26 -27.30
C ALA A 259 -14.46 -6.74 -28.75
N ASP A 260 -15.62 -6.27 -29.23
CA ASP A 260 -15.77 -5.71 -30.59
C ASP A 260 -14.95 -4.42 -30.76
N SER A 261 -14.95 -3.56 -29.72
CA SER A 261 -14.17 -2.31 -29.75
C SER A 261 -12.67 -2.57 -29.73
N ASP A 262 -12.21 -3.54 -28.98
CA ASP A 262 -10.80 -3.95 -28.91
C ASP A 262 -10.34 -4.53 -30.26
N ALA A 263 -11.12 -5.44 -30.83
CA ALA A 263 -10.83 -6.02 -32.13
C ALA A 263 -10.81 -4.95 -33.26
N ALA A 264 -11.79 -4.05 -33.27
CA ALA A 264 -11.83 -2.95 -34.24
C ALA A 264 -10.63 -2.00 -34.07
N TRP A 265 -10.29 -1.65 -32.83
CA TRP A 265 -9.18 -0.76 -32.51
C TRP A 265 -7.83 -1.38 -32.91
N GLU A 266 -7.59 -2.65 -32.57
CA GLU A 266 -6.36 -3.34 -32.95
C GLU A 266 -6.25 -3.49 -34.50
N CYS A 267 -7.35 -3.72 -35.19
CA CYS A 267 -7.38 -3.73 -36.64
C CYS A 267 -6.97 -2.35 -37.24
N VAL A 268 -7.57 -1.27 -36.76
CA VAL A 268 -7.28 0.09 -37.29
C VAL A 268 -5.85 0.52 -37.04
N LYS A 269 -5.26 0.16 -35.93
CA LYS A 269 -3.87 0.48 -35.59
C LYS A 269 -2.83 -0.08 -36.55
N THR A 270 -3.19 -1.05 -37.37
CA THR A 270 -2.29 -1.65 -38.38
C THR A 270 -2.14 -0.82 -39.65
N PHE A 271 -2.94 0.21 -39.84
CA PHE A 271 -2.89 1.07 -41.01
C PHE A 271 -2.16 2.38 -40.72
N ASP A 272 -1.30 2.80 -41.67
CA ASP A 272 -0.56 4.07 -41.57
C ASP A 272 -1.44 5.29 -41.89
N GLN A 273 -2.57 5.11 -42.58
CA GLN A 273 -3.51 6.16 -42.97
C GLN A 273 -4.95 5.67 -42.77
N PRO A 274 -5.88 6.59 -42.45
CA PRO A 274 -7.31 6.29 -42.29
C PRO A 274 -7.95 5.77 -43.57
#